data_4fab9a5fabd24ce87ea99d0db26540b8
#
_entry.id   4fab9a5fabd24ce87ea99d0db26540b8
#
_cell.length_a   1.000
_cell.length_b   1.000
_cell.length_c   1.000
_cell.angle_alpha   90.00
_cell.angle_beta   90.00
_cell.angle_gamma   90.00
#
_symmetry.space_group_name_H-M   'P 1'
#
loop_
_entity.id
_entity.type
_entity.pdbx_description
1 polymer ?
#
loop_
_entity_poly.entity_id
_entity_poly.type
_entity_poly.pdbx_seq_one_letter_code
_entity_poly.pdbx_strand_id
1 'polypeptide(L)'
;RILGSVGEPINPAAWEWYHGNIGGGRCPIVDTFWQTETGGHMITPLPGATPLVPGSCTLPFPGIQAAVVDETGKDVPWGQGGILVVKKPWPSMIRTIWGDPERFKKSYYPEDFQGKYYLAGDGAIRDAKTGYFTITGRIDDVLNVSGHRMGTMEIESALVSCTDLVAEAAVVGRPDDTTGEAICAFVVLKRSRPTGE
;
A
#
# COMPACT_ATOMS: atom_id res chain seq x y z
N ARG A 1 -2.06 19.86 17.42
CA ARG A 1 -1.48 18.51 17.42
C ARG A 1 -1.69 17.87 16.06
N ILE A 2 -0.79 16.97 15.68
CA ILE A 2 -0.83 16.19 14.45
C ILE A 2 -0.74 14.72 14.87
N LEU A 3 -1.50 13.87 14.20
CA LEU A 3 -1.39 12.41 14.29
C LEU A 3 -0.63 11.90 13.07
N GLY A 4 -0.04 10.73 13.15
CA GLY A 4 0.67 10.10 12.04
C GLY A 4 0.28 8.63 11.89
N SER A 5 0.33 8.15 10.66
CA SER A 5 0.23 6.73 10.32
C SER A 5 1.30 6.40 9.29
N VAL A 6 2.04 5.32 9.54
CA VAL A 6 3.16 4.92 8.71
C VAL A 6 3.48 3.44 8.92
N GLY A 7 4.14 2.82 7.97
CA GLY A 7 4.59 1.43 8.03
C GLY A 7 3.75 0.51 7.17
N GLU A 8 2.44 0.54 7.36
CA GLU A 8 1.47 -0.18 6.55
C GLU A 8 0.29 0.73 6.16
N PRO A 9 -0.41 0.46 5.05
CA PRO A 9 -1.62 1.21 4.71
C PRO A 9 -2.67 1.11 5.81
N ILE A 10 -3.18 2.24 6.26
CA ILE A 10 -4.21 2.27 7.29
C ILE A 10 -5.60 1.99 6.69
N ASN A 11 -6.33 1.08 7.30
CA ASN A 11 -7.73 0.84 6.93
C ASN A 11 -8.58 2.10 7.16
N PRO A 12 -9.47 2.51 6.23
CA PRO A 12 -10.31 3.70 6.35
C PRO A 12 -11.11 3.78 7.66
N ALA A 13 -11.71 2.67 8.12
CA ALA A 13 -12.45 2.64 9.39
C ALA A 13 -11.52 2.85 10.60
N ALA A 14 -10.30 2.30 10.57
CA ALA A 14 -9.29 2.53 11.60
C ALA A 14 -8.82 4.00 11.58
N TRP A 15 -8.67 4.60 10.41
CA TRP A 15 -8.34 6.00 10.23
C TRP A 15 -9.43 6.90 10.85
N GLU A 16 -10.69 6.63 10.55
CA GLU A 16 -11.84 7.39 11.11
C GLU A 16 -11.91 7.25 12.63
N TRP A 17 -11.74 6.04 13.15
CA TRP A 17 -11.67 5.81 14.59
C TRP A 17 -10.52 6.60 15.24
N TYR A 18 -9.33 6.55 14.65
CA TYR A 18 -8.14 7.26 15.14
C TYR A 18 -8.33 8.77 15.11
N HIS A 19 -8.91 9.30 14.02
CA HIS A 19 -9.24 10.72 13.89
C HIS A 19 -10.26 11.17 14.93
N GLY A 20 -11.34 10.42 15.12
CA GLY A 20 -12.41 10.74 16.06
C GLY A 20 -11.99 10.60 17.52
N ASN A 21 -11.47 9.45 17.91
CA ASN A 21 -11.22 9.12 19.31
C ASN A 21 -9.90 9.69 19.83
N ILE A 22 -8.82 9.59 19.08
CA ILE A 22 -7.51 10.10 19.50
C ILE A 22 -7.32 11.54 19.05
N GLY A 23 -7.77 11.86 17.84
CA GLY A 23 -7.67 13.19 17.25
C GLY A 23 -8.73 14.17 17.73
N GLY A 24 -9.79 13.70 18.39
CA GLY A 24 -10.94 14.51 18.81
C GLY A 24 -11.65 15.19 17.62
N GLY A 25 -11.64 14.58 16.45
CA GLY A 25 -12.24 15.06 15.20
C GLY A 25 -11.57 16.32 14.61
N ARG A 26 -10.40 16.75 15.14
CA ARG A 26 -9.74 18.00 14.74
C ARG A 26 -8.25 17.87 14.42
N CYS A 27 -7.59 16.83 14.91
CA CYS A 27 -6.18 16.62 14.62
C CYS A 27 -6.03 15.97 13.25
N PRO A 28 -5.30 16.58 12.29
CA PRO A 28 -5.05 15.94 11.02
C PRO A 28 -4.21 14.67 11.21
N ILE A 29 -4.50 13.64 10.41
CA ILE A 29 -3.70 12.44 10.30
C ILE A 29 -2.79 12.57 9.08
N VAL A 30 -1.50 12.51 9.30
CA VAL A 30 -0.48 12.46 8.25
C VAL A 30 -0.22 10.99 7.93
N ASP A 31 -0.97 10.46 6.97
CA ASP A 31 -0.80 9.12 6.44
C ASP A 31 0.32 9.15 5.40
N THR A 32 1.41 8.43 5.67
CA THR A 32 2.66 8.61 4.94
C THR A 32 3.13 7.32 4.31
N PHE A 33 3.35 7.36 3.00
CA PHE A 33 4.11 6.34 2.30
C PHE A 33 5.58 6.73 2.23
N TRP A 34 6.43 5.84 2.72
CA TRP A 34 7.87 5.89 2.60
C TRP A 34 8.47 4.50 2.77
N GLN A 35 9.75 4.37 2.48
CA GLN A 35 10.52 3.15 2.68
C GLN A 35 11.87 3.51 3.26
N THR A 36 12.56 2.56 3.89
CA THR A 36 13.95 2.73 4.34
C THR A 36 14.83 3.22 3.19
N GLU A 37 14.62 2.67 2.01
CA GLU A 37 15.33 2.95 0.76
C GLU A 37 15.06 4.34 0.21
N THR A 38 13.94 4.92 0.55
CA THR A 38 13.61 6.28 0.09
C THR A 38 14.26 7.37 0.93
N GLY A 39 14.67 7.03 2.17
CA GLY A 39 15.36 7.95 3.08
C GLY A 39 14.53 9.14 3.55
N GLY A 40 13.24 9.18 3.19
CA GLY A 40 12.31 10.25 3.53
C GLY A 40 10.91 10.01 2.97
N HIS A 41 10.00 10.91 3.29
CA HIS A 41 8.59 10.85 2.86
C HIS A 41 8.47 11.00 1.35
N MET A 42 7.66 10.11 0.75
CA MET A 42 7.43 10.08 -0.69
C MET A 42 6.05 10.60 -1.07
N ILE A 43 5.03 10.09 -0.41
CA ILE A 43 3.63 10.48 -0.64
C ILE A 43 3.01 10.72 0.74
N THR A 44 2.53 11.94 0.99
CA THR A 44 2.05 12.33 2.32
C THR A 44 1.27 13.64 2.25
N PRO A 45 0.18 13.80 3.02
CA PRO A 45 -0.52 15.07 3.10
C PRO A 45 0.32 16.12 3.83
N LEU A 46 0.19 17.37 3.40
CA LEU A 46 0.72 18.52 4.12
C LEU A 46 -0.37 19.06 5.05
N PRO A 47 -0.18 18.98 6.40
CA PRO A 47 -1.17 19.46 7.35
C PRO A 47 -1.58 20.92 7.11
N GLY A 48 -2.89 21.17 7.05
CA GLY A 48 -3.44 22.48 6.79
C GLY A 48 -3.47 22.91 5.31
N ALA A 49 -2.85 22.14 4.41
CA ALA A 49 -2.82 22.44 2.97
C ALA A 49 -3.50 21.37 2.13
N THR A 50 -3.39 20.10 2.54
CA THR A 50 -3.95 18.96 1.79
C THR A 50 -5.22 18.45 2.48
N PRO A 51 -6.40 18.46 1.82
CA PRO A 51 -7.58 17.77 2.32
C PRO A 51 -7.29 16.28 2.52
N LEU A 52 -7.69 15.75 3.68
CA LEU A 52 -7.42 14.37 4.04
C LEU A 52 -8.51 13.43 3.54
N VAL A 53 -8.12 12.23 3.16
CA VAL A 53 -9.03 11.14 2.78
C VAL A 53 -8.62 9.89 3.55
N PRO A 54 -9.54 9.24 4.29
CA PRO A 54 -9.26 8.01 5.02
C PRO A 54 -8.63 6.93 4.14
N GLY A 55 -7.49 6.37 4.58
CA GLY A 55 -6.77 5.33 3.85
C GLY A 55 -5.96 5.80 2.64
N SER A 56 -5.83 7.13 2.43
CA SER A 56 -5.03 7.69 1.34
C SER A 56 -3.83 8.47 1.86
N CYS A 57 -2.65 8.18 1.35
CA CYS A 57 -1.44 8.97 1.59
C CYS A 57 -1.40 10.25 0.74
N THR A 58 -2.42 10.51 -0.06
CA THR A 58 -2.71 11.74 -0.82
C THR A 58 -1.74 12.04 -1.97
N LEU A 59 -0.95 13.10 -1.88
CA LEU A 59 -0.12 13.61 -2.97
C LEU A 59 1.37 13.31 -2.75
N PRO A 60 2.13 13.14 -3.84
CA PRO A 60 3.57 13.08 -3.76
C PRO A 60 4.14 14.33 -3.07
N PHE A 61 5.12 14.12 -2.20
CA PHE A 61 5.84 15.20 -1.55
C PHE A 61 6.52 16.09 -2.61
N PRO A 62 6.66 17.41 -2.38
CA PRO A 62 7.29 18.30 -3.35
C PRO A 62 8.64 17.80 -3.86
N GLY A 63 8.77 17.67 -5.17
CA GLY A 63 9.97 17.13 -5.83
C GLY A 63 9.89 15.63 -6.16
N ILE A 64 8.95 14.89 -5.59
CA ILE A 64 8.75 13.46 -5.89
C ILE A 64 7.83 13.27 -7.10
N GLN A 65 8.27 12.48 -8.07
CA GLN A 65 7.48 12.13 -9.25
C GLN A 65 7.00 10.68 -9.18
N ALA A 66 6.03 10.43 -8.30
CA ALA A 66 5.36 9.14 -8.20
C ALA A 66 4.39 8.93 -9.38
N ALA A 67 4.29 7.68 -9.85
CA ALA A 67 3.34 7.27 -10.85
C ALA A 67 2.86 5.84 -10.59
N VAL A 68 1.71 5.49 -11.16
CA VAL A 68 1.20 4.13 -11.21
C VAL A 68 1.32 3.64 -12.65
N VAL A 69 2.00 2.51 -12.83
CA VAL A 69 2.31 1.95 -14.15
C VAL A 69 1.84 0.50 -14.26
N ASP A 70 1.70 0.02 -15.48
CA ASP A 70 1.50 -1.40 -15.78
C ASP A 70 2.85 -2.17 -15.75
N GLU A 71 2.79 -3.46 -16.03
CA GLU A 71 3.95 -4.36 -16.04
C GLU A 71 4.99 -3.99 -17.13
N THR A 72 4.61 -3.17 -18.11
CA THR A 72 5.50 -2.67 -19.17
C THR A 72 6.13 -1.30 -18.83
N GLY A 73 5.78 -0.72 -17.66
CA GLY A 73 6.23 0.61 -17.23
C GLY A 73 5.47 1.77 -17.86
N LYS A 74 4.34 1.51 -18.51
CA LYS A 74 3.46 2.54 -19.08
C LYS A 74 2.47 3.02 -18.02
N ASP A 75 2.24 4.34 -17.94
CA ASP A 75 1.25 4.92 -17.04
C ASP A 75 -0.14 4.31 -17.27
N VAL A 76 -0.76 3.86 -16.19
CA VAL A 76 -2.16 3.45 -16.22
C VAL A 76 -3.09 4.67 -16.09
N PRO A 77 -4.32 4.61 -16.62
CA PRO A 77 -5.31 5.65 -16.37
C PRO A 77 -5.57 5.85 -14.88
N TRP A 78 -5.82 7.09 -14.48
CA TRP A 78 -6.24 7.37 -13.10
C TRP A 78 -7.53 6.62 -12.76
N GLY A 79 -7.59 6.07 -11.56
CA GLY A 79 -8.65 5.17 -11.10
C GLY A 79 -8.35 3.70 -11.32
N GLN A 80 -7.32 3.36 -12.08
CA GLN A 80 -6.86 1.99 -12.26
C GLN A 80 -5.68 1.69 -11.33
N GLY A 81 -5.66 0.48 -10.76
CA GLY A 81 -4.55 -0.05 -9.99
C GLY A 81 -3.37 -0.46 -10.85
N GLY A 82 -2.18 -0.41 -10.28
CA GLY A 82 -0.95 -0.83 -10.93
C GLY A 82 0.24 -0.77 -9.97
N ILE A 83 1.42 -0.76 -10.52
CA ILE A 83 2.71 -0.79 -9.82
C ILE A 83 3.13 0.64 -9.49
N LEU A 84 3.45 0.90 -8.22
CA LEU A 84 3.98 2.19 -7.79
C LEU A 84 5.46 2.32 -8.17
N VAL A 85 5.76 3.40 -8.88
CA VAL A 85 7.13 3.74 -9.26
C VAL A 85 7.44 5.21 -8.97
N VAL A 86 8.73 5.52 -8.81
CA VAL A 86 9.21 6.91 -8.79
C VAL A 86 10.04 7.17 -10.05
N LYS A 87 9.61 8.14 -10.85
CA LYS A 87 10.15 8.37 -12.20
C LYS A 87 11.47 9.11 -12.23
N LYS A 88 11.80 9.85 -11.18
CA LYS A 88 13.05 10.63 -11.12
C LYS A 88 13.75 10.46 -9.78
N PRO A 89 15.08 10.51 -9.76
CA PRO A 89 15.86 10.53 -8.52
C PRO A 89 15.45 11.69 -7.62
N TRP A 90 15.60 11.49 -6.31
CA TRP A 90 15.37 12.50 -5.28
C TRP A 90 16.57 12.52 -4.29
N PRO A 91 16.76 13.59 -3.50
CA PRO A 91 17.99 13.80 -2.71
C PRO A 91 18.30 12.68 -1.71
N SER A 92 17.31 12.07 -1.09
CA SER A 92 17.48 11.03 -0.04
C SER A 92 17.40 9.60 -0.58
N MET A 93 17.39 9.41 -1.89
CA MET A 93 17.30 8.10 -2.53
C MET A 93 18.49 7.21 -2.13
N ILE A 94 18.21 5.91 -1.89
CA ILE A 94 19.25 4.89 -1.76
C ILE A 94 20.19 4.92 -2.97
N ARG A 95 21.51 4.82 -2.74
CA ARG A 95 22.52 4.84 -3.80
C ARG A 95 23.02 3.47 -4.19
N THR A 96 23.01 2.54 -3.26
CA THR A 96 23.44 1.15 -3.47
C THR A 96 23.09 0.30 -2.25
N ILE A 97 23.26 -1.01 -2.38
CA ILE A 97 23.33 -1.96 -1.27
C ILE A 97 24.82 -2.22 -0.99
N TRP A 98 25.23 -2.13 0.26
CA TRP A 98 26.62 -2.36 0.65
C TRP A 98 27.08 -3.74 0.22
N GLY A 99 28.16 -3.79 -0.56
CA GLY A 99 28.74 -5.04 -1.05
C GLY A 99 27.97 -5.74 -2.17
N ASP A 100 26.80 -5.23 -2.58
CA ASP A 100 25.95 -5.88 -3.61
C ASP A 100 25.26 -4.87 -4.54
N PRO A 101 26.02 -4.18 -5.41
CA PRO A 101 25.45 -3.20 -6.34
C PRO A 101 24.55 -3.85 -7.41
N GLU A 102 24.76 -5.11 -7.75
CA GLU A 102 23.95 -5.80 -8.75
C GLU A 102 22.55 -6.10 -8.19
N ARG A 103 22.46 -6.51 -6.93
CA ARG A 103 21.18 -6.65 -6.25
C ARG A 103 20.42 -5.32 -6.19
N PHE A 104 21.12 -4.21 -5.90
CA PHE A 104 20.52 -2.88 -5.93
C PHE A 104 19.84 -2.59 -7.26
N LYS A 105 20.54 -2.79 -8.38
CA LYS A 105 19.98 -2.56 -9.71
C LYS A 105 18.77 -3.49 -9.97
N LYS A 106 18.95 -4.79 -9.73
CA LYS A 106 17.91 -5.79 -9.98
C LYS A 106 16.64 -5.55 -9.17
N SER A 107 16.76 -5.14 -7.89
CA SER A 107 15.61 -4.97 -7.00
C SER A 107 14.89 -3.65 -7.21
N TYR A 108 15.63 -2.55 -7.44
CA TYR A 108 15.04 -1.21 -7.47
C TYR A 108 14.98 -0.56 -8.84
N TYR A 109 15.73 -1.09 -9.81
CA TYR A 109 15.76 -0.61 -11.21
C TYR A 109 15.75 -1.79 -12.18
N PRO A 110 14.69 -2.64 -12.13
CA PRO A 110 14.64 -3.87 -12.91
C PRO A 110 14.66 -3.61 -14.40
N GLU A 111 15.15 -4.60 -15.15
CA GLU A 111 15.22 -4.57 -16.63
C GLU A 111 13.85 -4.49 -17.29
N ASP A 112 12.81 -5.00 -16.65
CA ASP A 112 11.41 -4.89 -17.12
C ASP A 112 10.99 -3.44 -17.34
N PHE A 113 11.52 -2.53 -16.56
CA PHE A 113 11.34 -1.07 -16.73
C PHE A 113 12.55 -0.40 -17.36
N GLN A 114 13.43 -1.16 -18.02
CA GLN A 114 14.65 -0.67 -18.68
C GLN A 114 15.55 0.13 -17.71
N GLY A 115 15.52 -0.18 -16.42
CA GLY A 115 16.26 0.56 -15.39
C GLY A 115 15.87 2.03 -15.22
N LYS A 116 14.72 2.47 -15.76
CA LYS A 116 14.34 3.89 -15.78
C LYS A 116 13.69 4.39 -14.51
N TYR A 117 12.94 3.51 -13.83
CA TYR A 117 12.12 3.91 -12.67
C TYR A 117 12.57 3.19 -11.41
N TYR A 118 12.50 3.90 -10.29
CA TYR A 118 12.62 3.25 -9.00
C TYR A 118 11.34 2.45 -8.73
N LEU A 119 11.51 1.14 -8.53
CA LEU A 119 10.43 0.22 -8.18
C LEU A 119 10.27 0.19 -6.66
N ALA A 120 9.12 0.65 -6.16
CA ALA A 120 8.82 0.61 -4.74
C ALA A 120 8.50 -0.81 -4.23
N GLY A 121 8.05 -1.70 -5.12
CA GLY A 121 7.58 -3.03 -4.74
C GLY A 121 6.17 -3.04 -4.13
N ASP A 122 5.45 -1.92 -4.27
CA ASP A 122 4.10 -1.73 -3.79
C ASP A 122 3.15 -1.50 -4.96
N GLY A 123 1.91 -1.95 -4.80
CA GLY A 123 0.79 -1.56 -5.66
C GLY A 123 0.16 -0.26 -5.19
N ALA A 124 -0.42 0.48 -6.11
CA ALA A 124 -1.15 1.70 -5.79
C ALA A 124 -2.28 1.97 -6.79
N ILE A 125 -3.22 2.80 -6.35
CA ILE A 125 -4.24 3.41 -7.21
C ILE A 125 -4.09 4.92 -7.09
N ARG A 126 -4.19 5.62 -8.22
CA ARG A 126 -4.28 7.07 -8.24
C ARG A 126 -5.72 7.48 -8.55
N ASP A 127 -6.39 8.09 -7.59
CA ASP A 127 -7.80 8.45 -7.73
C ASP A 127 -8.06 9.36 -8.95
N ALA A 128 -9.12 9.06 -9.70
CA ALA A 128 -9.43 9.74 -10.96
C ALA A 128 -9.83 11.21 -10.82
N LYS A 129 -10.34 11.62 -9.66
CA LYS A 129 -10.85 12.97 -9.41
C LYS A 129 -9.85 13.84 -8.68
N THR A 130 -9.24 13.32 -7.63
CA THR A 130 -8.34 14.06 -6.74
C THR A 130 -6.88 13.93 -7.12
N GLY A 131 -6.53 12.86 -7.85
CA GLY A 131 -5.14 12.49 -8.11
C GLY A 131 -4.40 11.94 -6.88
N TYR A 132 -5.12 11.61 -5.81
CA TYR A 132 -4.58 11.08 -4.57
C TYR A 132 -4.17 9.61 -4.72
N PHE A 133 -3.10 9.25 -4.04
CA PHE A 133 -2.59 7.88 -4.03
C PHE A 133 -3.13 7.12 -2.83
N THR A 134 -3.56 5.89 -3.09
CA THR A 134 -3.84 4.86 -2.10
C THR A 134 -2.91 3.70 -2.36
N ILE A 135 -2.16 3.28 -1.37
CA ILE A 135 -1.29 2.10 -1.46
C ILE A 135 -2.15 0.86 -1.24
N THR A 136 -2.01 -0.13 -2.11
CA THR A 136 -2.84 -1.35 -2.09
C THR A 136 -2.12 -2.58 -1.48
N GLY A 137 -0.88 -2.39 -1.02
CA GLY A 137 -0.05 -3.44 -0.46
C GLY A 137 1.14 -3.79 -1.34
N ARG A 138 1.86 -4.84 -0.99
CA ARG A 138 3.02 -5.33 -1.74
C ARG A 138 2.59 -5.98 -3.04
N ILE A 139 3.36 -5.79 -4.11
CA ILE A 139 3.10 -6.46 -5.40
C ILE A 139 3.42 -7.95 -5.37
N ASP A 140 4.27 -8.39 -4.45
CA ASP A 140 4.60 -9.78 -4.16
C ASP A 140 3.55 -10.51 -3.29
N ASP A 141 2.67 -9.76 -2.62
CA ASP A 141 1.55 -10.27 -1.82
C ASP A 141 0.22 -10.32 -2.61
N VAL A 142 0.27 -10.14 -3.93
CA VAL A 142 -0.90 -10.23 -4.80
C VAL A 142 -1.16 -11.69 -5.15
N LEU A 143 -2.33 -12.19 -4.74
CA LEU A 143 -2.81 -13.52 -5.07
C LEU A 143 -3.35 -13.56 -6.51
N ASN A 144 -3.07 -14.66 -7.21
CA ASN A 144 -3.61 -14.91 -8.54
C ASN A 144 -4.57 -16.12 -8.49
N VAL A 145 -5.83 -15.87 -8.18
CA VAL A 145 -6.86 -16.91 -8.05
C VAL A 145 -7.67 -16.97 -9.35
N SER A 146 -7.54 -18.04 -10.09
CA SER A 146 -8.25 -18.23 -11.38
C SER A 146 -8.04 -17.06 -12.38
N GLY A 147 -6.85 -16.44 -12.39
CA GLY A 147 -6.55 -15.28 -13.23
C GLY A 147 -7.00 -13.94 -12.67
N HIS A 148 -7.67 -13.90 -11.52
CA HIS A 148 -8.01 -12.67 -10.80
C HIS A 148 -6.89 -12.31 -9.83
N ARG A 149 -6.32 -11.12 -10.01
CA ARG A 149 -5.30 -10.57 -9.09
C ARG A 149 -5.99 -9.84 -7.95
N MET A 150 -5.74 -10.28 -6.72
CA MET A 150 -6.32 -9.72 -5.50
C MET A 150 -5.22 -9.45 -4.48
N GLY A 151 -5.21 -8.26 -3.90
CA GLY A 151 -4.33 -7.95 -2.79
C GLY A 151 -4.78 -8.64 -1.51
N THR A 152 -3.84 -9.22 -0.75
CA THR A 152 -4.14 -9.84 0.55
C THR A 152 -4.83 -8.86 1.49
N MET A 153 -4.36 -7.60 1.53
CA MET A 153 -4.93 -6.53 2.35
C MET A 153 -6.39 -6.20 2.04
N GLU A 154 -6.81 -6.30 0.79
CA GLU A 154 -8.21 -6.05 0.41
C GLU A 154 -9.12 -7.10 1.05
N ILE A 155 -8.70 -8.36 1.01
CA ILE A 155 -9.41 -9.48 1.62
C ILE A 155 -9.38 -9.38 3.16
N GLU A 156 -8.23 -9.06 3.74
CA GLU A 156 -8.09 -8.83 5.19
C GLU A 156 -9.00 -7.71 5.68
N SER A 157 -9.04 -6.59 4.95
CA SER A 157 -9.94 -5.47 5.26
C SER A 157 -11.41 -5.86 5.19
N ALA A 158 -11.79 -6.67 4.19
CA ALA A 158 -13.15 -7.20 4.07
C ALA A 158 -13.51 -8.11 5.26
N LEU A 159 -12.60 -8.98 5.69
CA LEU A 159 -12.80 -9.84 6.86
C LEU A 159 -12.93 -9.04 8.16
N VAL A 160 -12.05 -8.07 8.39
CA VAL A 160 -12.07 -7.21 9.59
C VAL A 160 -13.29 -6.29 9.61
N SER A 161 -13.90 -5.99 8.45
CA SER A 161 -15.16 -5.23 8.39
C SER A 161 -16.33 -5.94 9.08
N CYS A 162 -16.24 -7.26 9.31
CA CYS A 162 -17.15 -8.01 10.19
C CYS A 162 -16.86 -7.67 11.68
N THR A 163 -17.09 -6.43 12.07
CA THR A 163 -16.64 -5.86 13.35
C THR A 163 -17.16 -6.57 14.59
N ASP A 164 -18.26 -7.31 14.50
CA ASP A 164 -18.84 -8.06 15.63
C ASP A 164 -18.13 -9.40 15.89
N LEU A 165 -17.41 -9.92 14.92
CA LEU A 165 -16.84 -11.26 14.97
C LEU A 165 -15.31 -11.26 14.90
N VAL A 166 -14.74 -10.47 14.00
CA VAL A 166 -13.33 -10.52 13.63
C VAL A 166 -12.54 -9.43 14.38
N ALA A 167 -11.49 -9.84 15.08
CA ALA A 167 -10.53 -8.92 15.70
C ALA A 167 -9.38 -8.61 14.76
N GLU A 168 -8.83 -9.66 14.13
CA GLU A 168 -7.69 -9.58 13.20
C GLU A 168 -7.87 -10.62 12.10
N ALA A 169 -7.33 -10.36 10.93
CA ALA A 169 -7.24 -11.30 9.83
C ALA A 169 -5.86 -11.20 9.16
N ALA A 170 -5.35 -12.34 8.71
CA ALA A 170 -4.18 -12.43 7.86
C ALA A 170 -4.50 -13.35 6.67
N VAL A 171 -4.07 -12.96 5.48
CA VAL A 171 -4.34 -13.68 4.24
C VAL A 171 -3.04 -14.04 3.54
N VAL A 172 -2.93 -15.29 3.13
CA VAL A 172 -1.81 -15.79 2.32
C VAL A 172 -2.33 -16.60 1.14
N GLY A 173 -1.56 -16.65 0.07
CA GLY A 173 -1.79 -17.61 -1.01
C GLY A 173 -1.30 -18.99 -0.64
N ARG A 174 -1.99 -20.02 -1.10
CA ARG A 174 -1.49 -21.38 -1.12
C ARG A 174 -1.62 -21.97 -2.53
N PRO A 175 -0.71 -22.83 -2.96
CA PRO A 175 -0.85 -23.55 -4.22
C PRO A 175 -2.18 -24.32 -4.28
N ASP A 176 -2.86 -24.30 -5.41
CA ASP A 176 -4.11 -25.00 -5.66
C ASP A 176 -4.15 -25.52 -7.10
N ASP A 177 -4.43 -26.80 -7.28
CA ASP A 177 -4.37 -27.46 -8.58
C ASP A 177 -5.44 -26.98 -9.58
N THR A 178 -6.53 -26.38 -9.07
CA THR A 178 -7.67 -25.93 -9.89
C THR A 178 -7.57 -24.46 -10.23
N THR A 179 -7.17 -23.63 -9.28
CA THR A 179 -7.19 -22.16 -9.40
C THR A 179 -5.79 -21.55 -9.56
N GLY A 180 -4.74 -22.37 -9.52
CA GLY A 180 -3.34 -21.96 -9.45
C GLY A 180 -2.94 -21.56 -8.04
N GLU A 181 -3.65 -20.60 -7.45
CA GLU A 181 -3.59 -20.24 -6.05
C GLU A 181 -4.99 -20.23 -5.44
N ALA A 182 -5.08 -20.57 -4.15
CA ALA A 182 -6.27 -20.41 -3.33
C ALA A 182 -5.99 -19.47 -2.16
N ILE A 183 -7.01 -18.71 -1.77
CA ILE A 183 -6.97 -17.83 -0.60
C ILE A 183 -6.98 -18.67 0.67
N CYS A 184 -6.00 -18.44 1.55
CA CYS A 184 -5.98 -18.99 2.89
C CYS A 184 -6.04 -17.83 3.89
N ALA A 185 -7.17 -17.71 4.60
CA ALA A 185 -7.39 -16.67 5.58
C ALA A 185 -7.31 -17.23 7.00
N PHE A 186 -6.51 -16.58 7.84
CA PHE A 186 -6.44 -16.81 9.28
C PHE A 186 -7.19 -15.67 9.98
N VAL A 187 -8.10 -16.04 10.89
CA VAL A 187 -8.98 -15.06 11.53
C VAL A 187 -8.92 -15.21 13.05
N VAL A 188 -8.66 -14.11 13.73
CA VAL A 188 -8.77 -14.03 15.19
C VAL A 188 -10.16 -13.50 15.54
N LEU A 189 -10.92 -14.26 16.33
CA LEU A 189 -12.24 -13.88 16.77
C LEU A 189 -12.19 -13.00 18.03
N LYS A 190 -13.06 -12.01 18.10
CA LYS A 190 -13.20 -11.13 19.29
C LYS A 190 -13.71 -11.86 20.54
N ARG A 191 -14.42 -12.98 20.36
CA ARG A 191 -14.89 -13.85 21.44
C ARG A 191 -14.63 -15.29 21.05
N SER A 192 -14.20 -16.09 22.01
CA SER A 192 -14.13 -17.54 21.82
C SER A 192 -15.55 -18.06 21.55
N ARG A 193 -15.86 -18.41 20.33
CA ARG A 193 -17.03 -19.22 20.03
C ARG A 193 -16.68 -20.67 20.35
N PRO A 194 -17.63 -21.47 20.87
CA PRO A 194 -17.45 -22.92 20.92
C PRO A 194 -17.16 -23.39 19.49
N THR A 195 -16.01 -24.01 19.31
CA THR A 195 -15.69 -24.76 18.10
C THR A 195 -16.56 -26.01 18.14
N GLY A 196 -17.70 -25.96 17.53
CA GLY A 196 -18.61 -27.09 17.52
C GLY A 196 -19.71 -26.86 16.50
N GLU A 197 -19.63 -27.68 15.50
CA GLU A 197 -20.55 -28.04 14.40
C GLU A 197 -20.38 -27.25 13.13
#